data_9c0cef213648c82d83215c6d6bacb81b
#
_entry.id   9c0cef213648c82d83215c6d6bacb81b
#
_cell.length_a   1.000
_cell.length_b   1.000
_cell.length_c   1.000
_cell.angle_alpha   90.00
_cell.angle_beta   90.00
_cell.angle_gamma   90.00
#
_symmetry.space_group_name_H-M   'P 1'
#
loop_
_entity.id
_entity.type
_entity.pdbx_description
1 polymer ?
#
loop_
_entity_poly.entity_id
_entity_poly.type
_entity_poly.pdbx_seq_one_letter_code
_entity_poly.pdbx_strand_id
1 'polypeptide(L)'
;MRADEVVAVVGLGYVGLPLAVEFGKKAKTIGFDLSASKVENYKKFIDPTGEVSTEQLKAAQYLEVTTDPTLLSQADYIVVAVPTPVDIAHNPDFTPLAGASKTVGKNMKRGAIVVFESTVYPGATEEVCIPIMEKESGMKWLQDFHVGF
;
A
#
# COMPACT_ATOMS: atom_id res chain seq x y z
N MET A 1 11.23 -5.41 12.79
CA MET A 1 11.70 -5.01 11.44
C MET A 1 13.15 -4.55 11.53
N ARG A 2 13.97 -5.00 10.62
CA ARG A 2 15.39 -4.60 10.59
C ARG A 2 15.54 -3.16 10.10
N ALA A 3 16.61 -2.49 10.49
CA ALA A 3 16.85 -1.09 10.12
C ALA A 3 17.03 -0.88 8.61
N ASP A 4 17.45 -1.89 7.88
CA ASP A 4 17.69 -1.84 6.44
C ASP A 4 16.48 -2.29 5.60
N GLU A 5 15.39 -2.70 6.24
CA GLU A 5 14.18 -3.12 5.53
C GLU A 5 13.38 -1.91 5.04
N VAL A 6 12.77 -2.07 3.87
CA VAL A 6 11.97 -1.03 3.21
C VAL A 6 10.51 -1.41 3.28
N VAL A 7 9.66 -0.47 3.68
CA VAL A 7 8.21 -0.63 3.73
C VAL A 7 7.59 0.21 2.62
N ALA A 8 6.61 -0.34 1.92
CA ALA A 8 5.77 0.42 1.02
C ALA A 8 4.34 0.40 1.52
N VAL A 9 3.63 1.52 1.36
CA VAL A 9 2.21 1.63 1.65
C VAL A 9 1.50 1.99 0.36
N VAL A 10 0.58 1.15 -0.06
CA VAL A 10 -0.21 1.34 -1.28
C VAL A 10 -1.59 1.85 -0.90
N GLY A 11 -1.88 3.06 -1.33
CA GLY A 11 -3.09 3.79 -0.95
C GLY A 11 -2.83 4.74 0.22
N LEU A 12 -2.88 6.04 -0.05
CA LEU A 12 -2.55 7.08 0.93
C LEU A 12 -3.81 7.87 1.36
N GLY A 13 -4.84 7.11 1.74
CA GLY A 13 -6.07 7.67 2.29
C GLY A 13 -6.08 7.66 3.82
N TYR A 14 -7.26 7.46 4.41
CA TYR A 14 -7.46 7.52 5.86
C TYR A 14 -6.60 6.55 6.66
N VAL A 15 -6.37 5.36 6.12
CA VAL A 15 -5.59 4.33 6.79
C VAL A 15 -4.13 4.38 6.35
N GLY A 16 -3.92 4.49 5.04
CA GLY A 16 -2.58 4.36 4.47
C GLY A 16 -1.65 5.53 4.79
N LEU A 17 -2.15 6.77 4.72
CA LEU A 17 -1.28 7.93 4.98
C LEU A 17 -0.74 7.96 6.41
N PRO A 18 -1.59 7.79 7.45
CA PRO A 18 -1.05 7.72 8.82
C PRO A 18 -0.04 6.60 9.02
N LEU A 19 -0.28 5.42 8.42
CA LEU A 19 0.68 4.32 8.48
C LEU A 19 2.00 4.67 7.82
N ALA A 20 1.95 5.26 6.62
CA ALA A 20 3.15 5.66 5.90
C ALA A 20 3.98 6.67 6.69
N VAL A 21 3.31 7.62 7.34
CA VAL A 21 3.97 8.62 8.18
C VAL A 21 4.65 7.96 9.38
N GLU A 22 3.97 7.05 10.07
CA GLU A 22 4.55 6.37 11.24
C GLU A 22 5.76 5.51 10.87
N PHE A 23 5.67 4.73 9.79
CA PHE A 23 6.82 3.98 9.30
C PHE A 23 7.95 4.92 8.84
N GLY A 24 7.60 6.00 8.17
CA GLY A 24 8.56 6.95 7.62
C GLY A 24 9.35 7.74 8.66
N LYS A 25 8.91 7.74 9.91
CA LYS A 25 9.67 8.32 11.02
C LYS A 25 10.87 7.45 11.40
N LYS A 26 10.83 6.16 11.11
CA LYS A 26 11.79 5.18 11.62
C LYS A 26 12.54 4.41 10.54
N ALA A 27 11.96 4.24 9.35
CA ALA A 27 12.53 3.39 8.30
C ALA A 27 12.22 3.96 6.93
N LYS A 28 13.03 3.60 5.93
CA LYS A 28 12.76 3.97 4.54
C LYS A 28 11.38 3.45 4.15
N THR A 29 10.51 4.36 3.76
CA THR A 29 9.12 4.06 3.44
C THR A 29 8.74 4.68 2.10
N ILE A 30 8.07 3.90 1.27
CA ILE A 30 7.54 4.36 -0.01
C ILE A 30 6.03 4.46 0.13
N GLY A 31 5.49 5.66 -0.03
CA GLY A 31 4.05 5.89 -0.05
C GLY A 31 3.58 6.02 -1.49
N PHE A 32 2.83 5.06 -1.96
CA PHE A 32 2.34 5.03 -3.33
C PHE A 32 0.84 5.33 -3.38
N ASP A 33 0.45 6.22 -4.27
CA ASP A 33 -0.97 6.48 -4.57
C ASP A 33 -1.10 6.81 -6.06
N LEU A 34 -2.23 6.44 -6.66
CA LEU A 34 -2.51 6.77 -8.06
C LEU A 34 -2.81 8.25 -8.27
N SER A 35 -3.24 8.95 -7.23
CA SER A 35 -3.62 10.36 -7.32
C SER A 35 -2.39 11.28 -7.31
N ALA A 36 -2.10 11.88 -8.45
CA ALA A 36 -1.01 12.85 -8.57
C ALA A 36 -1.22 14.05 -7.65
N SER A 37 -2.46 14.51 -7.47
CA SER A 37 -2.75 15.66 -6.61
C SER A 37 -2.49 15.35 -5.14
N LYS A 38 -2.82 14.16 -4.67
CA LYS A 38 -2.48 13.73 -3.30
C LYS A 38 -0.97 13.73 -3.09
N VAL A 39 -0.24 13.11 -4.01
CA VAL A 39 1.22 13.00 -3.91
C VAL A 39 1.86 14.38 -3.90
N GLU A 40 1.41 15.28 -4.78
CA GLU A 40 1.91 16.64 -4.81
C GLU A 40 1.69 17.38 -3.48
N ASN A 41 0.49 17.24 -2.89
CA ASN A 41 0.19 17.86 -1.61
C ASN A 41 1.07 17.30 -0.50
N TYR A 42 1.24 15.99 -0.44
CA TYR A 42 2.05 15.37 0.60
C TYR A 42 3.53 15.74 0.49
N LYS A 43 4.03 15.91 -0.73
CA LYS A 43 5.41 16.41 -0.95
C LYS A 43 5.59 17.83 -0.42
N LYS A 44 4.52 18.62 -0.38
CA LYS A 44 4.53 19.97 0.19
C LYS A 44 4.16 19.97 1.68
N PHE A 45 4.04 18.80 2.29
CA PHE A 45 3.66 18.62 3.69
C PHE A 45 2.26 19.13 3.99
N ILE A 46 1.34 18.94 3.05
CA ILE A 46 -0.06 19.34 3.16
C ILE A 46 -0.94 18.11 3.02
N ASP A 47 -1.79 17.87 4.01
CA ASP A 47 -2.88 16.91 3.91
C ASP A 47 -4.21 17.66 3.97
N PRO A 48 -4.91 17.83 2.82
CA PRO A 48 -6.17 18.57 2.80
C PRO A 48 -7.27 17.93 3.64
N THR A 49 -7.18 16.63 3.94
CA THR A 49 -8.18 15.94 4.76
C THR A 49 -7.99 16.18 6.25
N GLY A 50 -6.82 16.67 6.67
CA GLY A 50 -6.52 16.92 8.07
C GLY A 50 -6.22 15.70 8.91
N GLU A 51 -6.08 14.52 8.30
CA GLU A 51 -5.75 13.29 9.02
C GLU A 51 -4.35 13.35 9.64
N VAL A 52 -3.43 14.00 8.94
CA VAL A 52 -2.03 14.11 9.34
C VAL A 52 -1.64 15.58 9.28
N SER A 53 -0.97 16.08 10.33
CA SER A 53 -0.51 17.47 10.37
C SER A 53 0.74 17.68 9.53
N THR A 54 1.03 18.94 9.22
CA THR A 54 2.28 19.32 8.54
C THR A 54 3.50 18.88 9.34
N GLU A 55 3.46 19.03 10.65
CA GLU A 55 4.55 18.60 11.54
C GLU A 55 4.79 17.10 11.46
N GLN A 56 3.72 16.30 11.40
CA GLN A 56 3.82 14.85 11.28
C GLN A 56 4.41 14.45 9.93
N LEU A 57 3.99 15.10 8.85
CA LEU A 57 4.54 14.85 7.52
C LEU A 57 6.03 15.17 7.46
N LYS A 58 6.44 16.29 8.06
CA LYS A 58 7.85 16.67 8.13
C LYS A 58 8.66 15.73 9.00
N ALA A 59 8.07 15.17 10.05
CA ALA A 59 8.74 14.23 10.93
C ALA A 59 9.01 12.89 10.26
N ALA A 60 8.26 12.56 9.22
CA ALA A 60 8.45 11.33 8.44
C ALA A 60 9.60 11.52 7.43
N GLN A 61 10.81 11.67 7.94
CA GLN A 61 12.00 12.01 7.15
C GLN A 61 12.37 10.98 6.11
N TYR A 62 12.01 9.72 6.34
CA TYR A 62 12.36 8.60 5.48
C TYR A 62 11.22 8.18 4.54
N LEU A 63 10.15 8.96 4.52
CA LEU A 63 9.00 8.71 3.64
C LEU A 63 9.20 9.39 2.29
N GLU A 64 9.11 8.61 1.23
CA GLU A 64 9.06 9.11 -0.15
C GLU A 64 7.68 8.81 -0.72
N VAL A 65 6.92 9.84 -1.06
CA VAL A 65 5.60 9.67 -1.70
C VAL A 65 5.76 9.72 -3.22
N THR A 66 5.00 8.87 -3.93
CA THR A 66 5.18 8.72 -5.37
C THR A 66 3.94 8.17 -6.05
N THR A 67 3.81 8.47 -7.34
CA THR A 67 2.86 7.81 -8.24
C THR A 67 3.54 6.73 -9.09
N ASP A 68 4.84 6.50 -8.91
CA ASP A 68 5.61 5.53 -9.68
C ASP A 68 5.55 4.15 -9.03
N PRO A 69 4.82 3.19 -9.61
CA PRO A 69 4.67 1.87 -9.02
C PRO A 69 5.96 1.05 -9.06
N THR A 70 6.93 1.40 -9.89
CA THR A 70 8.19 0.64 -9.99
C THR A 70 9.01 0.71 -8.70
N LEU A 71 8.80 1.75 -7.87
CA LEU A 71 9.48 1.87 -6.59
C LEU A 71 9.05 0.78 -5.59
N LEU A 72 7.91 0.13 -5.82
CA LEU A 72 7.46 -0.98 -4.98
C LEU A 72 8.42 -2.17 -5.01
N SER A 73 9.25 -2.28 -6.05
CA SER A 73 10.24 -3.34 -6.15
C SER A 73 11.34 -3.25 -5.09
N GLN A 74 11.46 -2.12 -4.41
CA GLN A 74 12.43 -1.93 -3.33
C GLN A 74 11.91 -2.45 -1.98
N ALA A 75 10.60 -2.70 -1.87
CA ALA A 75 9.97 -2.96 -0.59
C ALA A 75 10.09 -4.43 -0.17
N ASP A 76 10.45 -4.63 1.10
CA ASP A 76 10.42 -5.93 1.76
C ASP A 76 9.01 -6.23 2.26
N TYR A 77 8.31 -5.20 2.73
CA TYR A 77 6.92 -5.27 3.18
C TYR A 77 6.08 -4.29 2.37
N ILE A 78 4.94 -4.74 1.86
CA ILE A 78 4.00 -3.90 1.13
C ILE A 78 2.66 -3.96 1.86
N VAL A 79 2.24 -2.82 2.43
CA VAL A 79 0.95 -2.69 3.10
C VAL A 79 -0.05 -2.12 2.10
N VAL A 80 -1.11 -2.87 1.82
CA VAL A 80 -2.18 -2.43 0.91
C VAL A 80 -3.32 -1.87 1.75
N ALA A 81 -3.56 -0.57 1.61
CA ALA A 81 -4.53 0.17 2.41
C ALA A 81 -5.53 0.94 1.54
N VAL A 82 -5.91 0.36 0.41
CA VAL A 82 -6.91 0.95 -0.48
C VAL A 82 -8.32 0.72 0.07
N PRO A 83 -9.29 1.60 -0.24
CA PRO A 83 -10.65 1.42 0.24
C PRO A 83 -11.34 0.22 -0.40
N THR A 84 -12.31 -0.34 0.34
CA THR A 84 -13.22 -1.37 -0.18
C THR A 84 -14.64 -0.80 -0.04
N PRO A 85 -15.08 0.06 -0.98
CA PRO A 85 -16.40 0.65 -0.88
C PRO A 85 -17.50 -0.38 -1.03
N VAL A 86 -18.67 -0.09 -0.45
CA VAL A 86 -19.86 -0.91 -0.60
C VAL A 86 -20.93 -0.10 -1.33
N ASP A 87 -21.76 -0.79 -2.10
CA ASP A 87 -22.88 -0.17 -2.78
C ASP A 87 -24.09 -0.04 -1.83
N ILE A 88 -25.21 0.48 -2.33
CA ILE A 88 -26.44 0.67 -1.56
C ILE A 88 -26.96 -0.66 -1.00
N ALA A 89 -26.74 -1.76 -1.72
CA ALA A 89 -27.15 -3.11 -1.32
C ALA A 89 -26.12 -3.79 -0.41
N HIS A 90 -25.10 -3.07 0.05
CA HIS A 90 -24.00 -3.56 0.88
C HIS A 90 -23.13 -4.62 0.21
N ASN A 91 -23.07 -4.63 -1.13
CA ASN A 91 -22.14 -5.48 -1.86
C ASN A 91 -20.77 -4.79 -1.92
N PRO A 92 -19.68 -5.47 -1.53
CA PRO A 92 -18.35 -4.86 -1.60
C PRO A 92 -17.91 -4.69 -3.05
N ASP A 93 -17.26 -3.55 -3.33
CA ASP A 93 -16.61 -3.28 -4.61
C ASP A 93 -15.12 -3.58 -4.47
N PHE A 94 -14.66 -4.63 -5.11
CA PHE A 94 -13.26 -5.05 -5.08
C PHE A 94 -12.40 -4.40 -6.15
N THR A 95 -12.94 -3.46 -6.94
CA THR A 95 -12.18 -2.82 -8.02
C THR A 95 -10.89 -2.15 -7.51
N PRO A 96 -10.92 -1.33 -6.42
CA PRO A 96 -9.68 -0.75 -5.92
C PRO A 96 -8.69 -1.81 -5.42
N LEU A 97 -9.19 -2.83 -4.75
CA LEU A 97 -8.36 -3.90 -4.20
C LEU A 97 -7.74 -4.76 -5.31
N ALA A 98 -8.53 -5.09 -6.34
CA ALA A 98 -8.04 -5.82 -7.50
C ALA A 98 -6.97 -5.01 -8.25
N GLY A 99 -7.21 -3.70 -8.44
CA GLY A 99 -6.25 -2.81 -9.07
C GLY A 99 -4.94 -2.71 -8.30
N ALA A 100 -5.02 -2.57 -6.98
CA ALA A 100 -3.83 -2.53 -6.13
C ALA A 100 -3.07 -3.86 -6.18
N SER A 101 -3.79 -4.99 -6.16
CA SER A 101 -3.18 -6.32 -6.24
C SER A 101 -2.44 -6.51 -7.56
N LYS A 102 -2.99 -6.00 -8.64
CA LYS A 102 -2.34 -6.03 -9.96
C LYS A 102 -1.06 -5.20 -9.97
N THR A 103 -1.13 -3.98 -9.44
CA THR A 103 0.03 -3.09 -9.36
C THR A 103 1.14 -3.69 -8.50
N VAL A 104 0.79 -4.23 -7.34
CA VAL A 104 1.74 -4.90 -6.44
C VAL A 104 2.35 -6.12 -7.12
N GLY A 105 1.53 -6.96 -7.74
CA GLY A 105 2.02 -8.15 -8.42
C GLY A 105 3.02 -7.85 -9.53
N LYS A 106 2.78 -6.79 -10.31
CA LYS A 106 3.68 -6.39 -11.40
C LYS A 106 5.02 -5.88 -10.91
N ASN A 107 5.08 -5.32 -9.70
CA ASN A 107 6.25 -4.55 -9.27
C ASN A 107 6.97 -5.10 -8.05
N MET A 108 6.33 -5.95 -7.24
CA MET A 108 6.96 -6.49 -6.04
C MET A 108 8.17 -7.37 -6.37
N LYS A 109 9.16 -7.33 -5.49
CA LYS A 109 10.31 -8.22 -5.60
C LYS A 109 9.98 -9.60 -5.03
N ARG A 110 10.77 -10.59 -5.43
CA ARG A 110 10.69 -11.94 -4.86
C ARG A 110 11.03 -11.87 -3.35
N GLY A 111 10.26 -12.59 -2.55
CA GLY A 111 10.43 -12.59 -1.10
C GLY A 111 9.63 -11.51 -0.38
N ALA A 112 8.90 -10.65 -1.09
CA ALA A 112 8.10 -9.61 -0.46
C ALA A 112 6.98 -10.20 0.41
N ILE A 113 6.65 -9.47 1.48
CA ILE A 113 5.50 -9.79 2.34
C ILE A 113 4.45 -8.72 2.11
N VAL A 114 3.29 -9.12 1.61
CA VAL A 114 2.18 -8.21 1.32
C VAL A 114 1.13 -8.33 2.42
N VAL A 115 0.78 -7.21 3.04
CA VAL A 115 -0.18 -7.16 4.15
C VAL A 115 -1.39 -6.34 3.73
N PHE A 116 -2.57 -6.89 3.88
CA PHE A 116 -3.82 -6.20 3.52
C PHE A 116 -4.49 -5.63 4.76
N GLU A 117 -4.63 -4.30 4.78
CA GLU A 117 -5.28 -3.55 5.85
C GLU A 117 -6.71 -3.13 5.48
N SER A 118 -7.20 -3.58 4.32
CA SER A 118 -8.56 -3.29 3.88
C SER A 118 -9.59 -4.09 4.68
N THR A 119 -10.72 -3.47 4.99
CA THR A 119 -11.82 -4.11 5.69
C THR A 119 -12.61 -4.97 4.69
N VAL A 120 -12.26 -6.26 4.62
CA VAL A 120 -12.93 -7.21 3.75
C VAL A 120 -13.38 -8.43 4.56
N TYR A 121 -14.35 -9.18 4.03
CA TYR A 121 -14.79 -10.41 4.69
C TYR A 121 -13.71 -11.49 4.60
N PRO A 122 -13.75 -12.49 5.51
CA PRO A 122 -12.77 -13.58 5.49
C PRO A 122 -12.75 -14.30 4.13
N GLY A 123 -11.54 -14.59 3.65
CA GLY A 123 -11.35 -15.29 2.38
C GLY A 123 -11.26 -14.39 1.17
N ALA A 124 -11.67 -13.11 1.25
CA ALA A 124 -11.64 -12.20 0.12
C ALA A 124 -10.22 -11.99 -0.43
N THR A 125 -9.24 -11.90 0.45
CA THR A 125 -7.84 -11.70 0.03
C THR A 125 -7.32 -12.91 -0.74
N GLU A 126 -7.57 -14.12 -0.26
CA GLU A 126 -7.17 -15.34 -0.95
C GLU A 126 -7.90 -15.49 -2.28
N GLU A 127 -9.20 -15.24 -2.29
CA GLU A 127 -10.04 -15.47 -3.47
C GLU A 127 -9.82 -14.46 -4.59
N VAL A 128 -9.57 -13.18 -4.24
CA VAL A 128 -9.47 -12.09 -5.20
C VAL A 128 -8.02 -11.67 -5.44
N CYS A 129 -7.27 -11.40 -4.38
CA CYS A 129 -5.97 -10.72 -4.49
C CYS A 129 -4.83 -11.65 -4.85
N ILE A 130 -4.77 -12.83 -4.22
CA ILE A 130 -3.65 -13.76 -4.44
C ILE A 130 -3.58 -14.25 -5.88
N PRO A 131 -4.69 -14.70 -6.52
CA PRO A 131 -4.62 -15.10 -7.92
C PRO A 131 -4.17 -13.97 -8.86
N ILE A 132 -4.56 -12.74 -8.59
CA ILE A 132 -4.14 -11.58 -9.38
C ILE A 132 -2.64 -11.37 -9.23
N MET A 133 -2.12 -11.40 -7.99
CA MET A 133 -0.69 -11.21 -7.75
C MET A 133 0.15 -12.31 -8.36
N GLU A 134 -0.31 -13.57 -8.31
CA GLU A 134 0.39 -14.69 -8.94
C GLU A 134 0.45 -14.52 -10.46
N LYS A 135 -0.66 -14.15 -11.07
CA LYS A 135 -0.75 -13.94 -12.52
C LYS A 135 0.17 -12.82 -12.98
N GLU A 136 0.13 -11.68 -12.31
CA GLU A 136 0.87 -10.49 -12.72
C GLU A 136 2.36 -10.60 -12.43
N SER A 137 2.75 -11.32 -11.37
CA SER A 137 4.15 -11.46 -10.97
C SER A 137 4.86 -12.65 -11.63
N GLY A 138 4.10 -13.67 -12.01
CA GLY A 138 4.67 -14.96 -12.42
C GLY A 138 5.24 -15.75 -11.23
N MET A 139 5.03 -15.28 -10.00
CA MET A 139 5.51 -15.93 -8.78
C MET A 139 4.40 -16.72 -8.10
N LYS A 140 4.79 -17.63 -7.22
CA LYS A 140 3.85 -18.47 -6.46
C LYS A 140 3.76 -18.02 -5.01
N TRP A 141 2.53 -17.87 -4.52
CA TRP A 141 2.24 -17.59 -3.12
C TRP A 141 2.83 -18.69 -2.23
N LEU A 142 3.35 -18.31 -1.09
CA LEU A 142 4.00 -19.14 -0.08
C LEU A 142 5.40 -19.63 -0.47
N GLN A 143 5.75 -19.59 -1.76
CA GLN A 143 7.10 -19.94 -2.23
C GLN A 143 7.93 -18.69 -2.52
N ASP A 144 7.37 -17.76 -3.28
CA ASP A 144 8.08 -16.60 -3.80
C ASP A 144 7.67 -15.30 -3.12
N PHE A 145 6.48 -15.26 -2.53
CA PHE A 145 6.00 -14.13 -1.74
C PHE A 145 5.02 -14.62 -0.67
N HIS A 146 4.75 -13.77 0.33
CA HIS A 146 3.87 -14.09 1.44
C HIS A 146 2.78 -13.02 1.58
N VAL A 147 1.65 -13.40 2.18
CA VAL A 147 0.50 -12.51 2.36
C VAL A 147 0.01 -12.61 3.81
N GLY A 148 -0.27 -11.44 4.41
CA GLY A 148 -0.86 -11.33 5.74
C GLY A 148 -2.12 -10.47 5.72
N PHE A 149 -2.86 -10.50 6.83
CA PHE A 149 -4.11 -9.76 6.98
C PHE A 149 -4.06 -8.83 8.19
#